data_de08a4265989168faae17cb98fb1527d
#
_entry.id   de08a4265989168faae17cb98fb1527d
#
_cell.length_a   1.000
_cell.length_b   1.000
_cell.length_c   1.000
_cell.angle_alpha   90.00
_cell.angle_beta   90.00
_cell.angle_gamma   90.00
#
_symmetry.space_group_name_H-M   'P 1'
#
loop_
_entity.id
_entity.type
_entity.pdbx_description
1 polymer ?
#
loop_
_entity_poly.entity_id
_entity_poly.type
_entity_poly.pdbx_seq_one_letter_code
_entity_poly.pdbx_strand_id
1 'polypeptide(L)'
;MTEEIGLAAWNALPDDAAEQALRDCCASERWVEAVAEQRPYATPEQVYAAAKRILAGLDEGDIDQALAAHPRIGDRPTGADSSREQAGVATASMDIKAELAVANRAYEERFGHVYLVCATGKDAYELLAILRSRLTNDPETERQVMRAELAKINRIRLGRLVGDDA
;
A
#
# COMPACT_ATOMS: atom_id res chain seq x y z
N MET A 1 3.30 12.27 -2.24
CA MET A 1 2.42 12.13 -3.42
C MET A 1 3.21 11.52 -4.57
N THR A 2 2.70 10.42 -5.12
CA THR A 2 3.35 9.73 -6.23
C THR A 2 3.05 10.45 -7.54
N GLU A 3 4.06 10.90 -8.24
CA GLU A 3 3.94 11.60 -9.51
C GLU A 3 4.27 10.68 -10.68
N GLU A 4 3.57 10.87 -11.78
CA GLU A 4 3.81 10.11 -13.02
C GLU A 4 4.94 10.76 -13.79
N ILE A 5 6.16 10.31 -13.58
CA ILE A 5 7.33 10.87 -14.27
C ILE A 5 7.93 9.94 -15.31
N GLY A 6 7.59 8.67 -15.27
CA GLY A 6 8.12 7.66 -16.18
C GLY A 6 9.46 7.09 -15.76
N LEU A 7 9.76 5.91 -16.28
CA LEU A 7 10.95 5.15 -15.88
C LEU A 7 12.25 5.90 -16.16
N ALA A 8 12.40 6.44 -17.36
CA ALA A 8 13.63 7.11 -17.76
C ALA A 8 13.93 8.33 -16.86
N ALA A 9 12.89 9.12 -16.57
CA ALA A 9 13.03 10.28 -15.70
C ALA A 9 13.36 9.89 -14.27
N TRP A 10 12.70 8.84 -13.74
CA TRP A 10 12.98 8.36 -12.40
C TRP A 10 14.40 7.80 -12.29
N ASN A 11 14.86 7.02 -13.27
CA ASN A 11 16.25 6.53 -13.31
C ASN A 11 17.27 7.67 -13.28
N ALA A 12 16.92 8.80 -13.86
CA ALA A 12 17.82 9.96 -13.95
C ALA A 12 17.80 10.87 -12.72
N LEU A 13 16.88 10.66 -11.79
CA LEU A 13 16.79 11.47 -10.57
C LEU A 13 18.04 11.29 -9.69
N PRO A 14 18.45 12.33 -8.95
CA PRO A 14 19.41 12.16 -7.86
C PRO A 14 18.91 11.11 -6.87
N ASP A 15 19.81 10.45 -6.17
CA ASP A 15 19.47 9.34 -5.27
C ASP A 15 18.41 9.73 -4.24
N ASP A 16 18.54 10.88 -3.59
CA ASP A 16 17.58 11.33 -2.58
C ASP A 16 16.19 11.57 -3.16
N ALA A 17 16.08 12.13 -4.36
CA ALA A 17 14.81 12.36 -5.02
C ALA A 17 14.16 11.04 -5.47
N ALA A 18 14.97 10.12 -5.99
CA ALA A 18 14.48 8.79 -6.39
C ALA A 18 13.98 7.99 -5.18
N GLU A 19 14.69 8.06 -4.06
CA GLU A 19 14.28 7.42 -2.81
C GLU A 19 13.00 8.04 -2.27
N GLN A 20 12.86 9.36 -2.34
CA GLN A 20 11.65 10.03 -1.86
C GLN A 20 10.42 9.58 -2.67
N ALA A 21 10.55 9.46 -3.97
CA ALA A 21 9.47 8.96 -4.82
C ALA A 21 9.06 7.53 -4.44
N LEU A 22 10.03 6.68 -4.10
CA LEU A 22 9.76 5.32 -3.61
C LEU A 22 9.13 5.34 -2.22
N ARG A 23 9.57 6.23 -1.35
CA ARG A 23 9.03 6.35 0.01
C ARG A 23 7.55 6.73 -0.03
N ASP A 24 7.15 7.52 -1.01
CA ASP A 24 5.74 7.85 -1.25
C ASP A 24 4.93 6.62 -1.70
N CYS A 25 5.58 5.63 -2.30
CA CYS A 25 4.93 4.36 -2.67
C CYS A 25 4.84 3.40 -1.49
N CYS A 26 5.93 3.27 -0.73
CA CYS A 26 6.03 2.34 0.40
C CYS A 26 7.06 2.88 1.39
N ALA A 27 6.64 3.15 2.61
CA ALA A 27 7.44 3.87 3.61
C ALA A 27 8.42 2.99 4.40
N SER A 28 8.75 1.79 3.93
CA SER A 28 9.84 0.99 4.51
C SER A 28 11.18 1.51 4.00
N GLU A 29 12.02 2.00 4.88
CA GLU A 29 13.33 2.54 4.48
C GLU A 29 14.23 1.48 3.84
N ARG A 30 14.22 0.26 4.37
CA ARG A 30 14.99 -0.84 3.80
C ARG A 30 14.54 -1.16 2.37
N TRP A 31 13.23 -1.18 2.14
CA TRP A 31 12.69 -1.39 0.80
C TRP A 31 13.08 -0.25 -0.15
N VAL A 32 12.95 0.99 0.31
CA VAL A 32 13.30 2.20 -0.47
C VAL A 32 14.76 2.14 -0.93
N GLU A 33 15.67 1.91 0.00
CA GLU A 33 17.10 1.85 -0.29
C GLU A 33 17.43 0.72 -1.26
N ALA A 34 16.89 -0.47 -1.02
CA ALA A 34 17.19 -1.66 -1.84
C ALA A 34 16.67 -1.52 -3.26
N VAL A 35 15.46 -0.96 -3.44
CA VAL A 35 14.91 -0.73 -4.79
C VAL A 35 15.71 0.36 -5.52
N ALA A 36 16.01 1.45 -4.85
CA ALA A 36 16.76 2.56 -5.45
C ALA A 36 18.18 2.16 -5.87
N GLU A 37 18.82 1.31 -5.09
CA GLU A 37 20.20 0.87 -5.32
C GLU A 37 20.38 0.15 -6.66
N GLN A 38 19.35 -0.51 -7.15
CA GLN A 38 19.42 -1.29 -8.39
C GLN A 38 19.20 -0.45 -9.66
N ARG A 39 19.01 0.86 -9.51
CA ARG A 39 18.92 1.76 -10.68
C ARG A 39 20.24 1.84 -11.43
N PRO A 40 20.17 2.03 -12.78
CA PRO A 40 19.00 2.19 -13.62
C PRO A 40 18.35 0.85 -13.98
N TYR A 41 17.03 0.86 -14.08
CA TYR A 41 16.27 -0.29 -14.56
C TYR A 41 15.98 -0.14 -16.05
N ALA A 42 16.00 -1.25 -16.78
CA ALA A 42 15.76 -1.23 -18.22
C ALA A 42 14.25 -1.15 -18.57
N THR A 43 13.40 -1.76 -17.75
CA THR A 43 11.95 -1.80 -17.98
C THR A 43 11.18 -1.61 -16.68
N PRO A 44 9.92 -1.11 -16.75
CA PRO A 44 9.05 -1.06 -15.56
C PRO A 44 8.87 -2.42 -14.91
N GLU A 45 8.76 -3.49 -15.70
CA GLU A 45 8.59 -4.85 -15.18
C GLU A 45 9.74 -5.27 -14.28
N GLN A 46 10.96 -4.82 -14.57
CA GLN A 46 12.12 -5.09 -13.72
C GLN A 46 12.00 -4.37 -12.38
N VAL A 47 11.44 -3.16 -12.37
CA VAL A 47 11.17 -2.42 -11.12
C VAL A 47 10.16 -3.20 -10.28
N TYR A 48 9.07 -3.64 -10.89
CA TYR A 48 8.02 -4.39 -10.19
C TYR A 48 8.55 -5.70 -9.61
N ALA A 49 9.35 -6.43 -10.37
CA ALA A 49 9.93 -7.68 -9.93
C ALA A 49 10.88 -7.49 -8.75
N ALA A 50 11.72 -6.47 -8.82
CA ALA A 50 12.66 -6.13 -7.72
C ALA A 50 11.89 -5.72 -6.46
N ALA A 51 10.89 -4.85 -6.62
CA ALA A 51 10.07 -4.36 -5.52
C ALA A 51 9.35 -5.50 -4.80
N LYS A 52 8.77 -6.43 -5.55
CA LYS A 52 8.06 -7.59 -5.00
C LYS A 52 9.02 -8.52 -4.25
N ARG A 53 10.17 -8.80 -4.84
CA ARG A 53 11.19 -9.67 -4.24
C ARG A 53 11.72 -9.09 -2.93
N ILE A 54 12.04 -7.81 -2.93
CA ILE A 54 12.56 -7.12 -1.75
C ILE A 54 11.51 -7.09 -0.64
N LEU A 55 10.25 -6.77 -0.99
CA LEU A 55 9.15 -6.75 -0.03
C LEU A 55 8.99 -8.11 0.65
N ALA A 56 9.07 -9.19 -0.11
CA ALA A 56 8.94 -10.55 0.42
C ALA A 56 10.03 -10.89 1.44
N GLY A 57 11.20 -10.27 1.34
CA GLY A 57 12.33 -10.51 2.23
C GLY A 57 12.40 -9.58 3.44
N LEU A 58 11.47 -8.62 3.57
CA LEU A 58 11.46 -7.69 4.72
C LEU A 58 11.07 -8.40 6.01
N ASP A 59 11.68 -8.00 7.12
CA ASP A 59 11.29 -8.49 8.44
C ASP A 59 10.01 -7.78 8.94
N GLU A 60 9.49 -8.25 10.08
CA GLU A 60 8.23 -7.71 10.62
C GLU A 60 8.32 -6.23 10.99
N GLY A 61 9.47 -5.78 11.49
CA GLY A 61 9.67 -4.37 11.83
C GLY A 61 9.64 -3.46 10.60
N ASP A 62 10.22 -3.92 9.50
CA ASP A 62 10.20 -3.18 8.23
C ASP A 62 8.78 -3.08 7.67
N ILE A 63 8.02 -4.16 7.79
CA ILE A 63 6.61 -4.20 7.38
C ILE A 63 5.78 -3.25 8.27
N ASP A 64 6.00 -3.26 9.57
CA ASP A 64 5.30 -2.36 10.49
C ASP A 64 5.57 -0.89 10.17
N GLN A 65 6.79 -0.56 9.77
CA GLN A 65 7.15 0.79 9.34
C GLN A 65 6.32 1.20 8.11
N ALA A 66 6.19 0.31 7.13
CA ALA A 66 5.37 0.56 5.95
C ALA A 66 3.90 0.74 6.31
N LEU A 67 3.37 -0.11 7.20
CA LEU A 67 1.96 -0.03 7.63
C LEU A 67 1.62 1.27 8.33
N ALA A 68 2.55 1.82 9.10
CA ALA A 68 2.32 3.05 9.85
C ALA A 68 1.98 4.26 8.96
N ALA A 69 2.34 4.19 7.68
CA ALA A 69 2.05 5.25 6.71
C ALA A 69 0.69 5.11 6.03
N HIS A 70 -0.04 4.02 6.27
CA HIS A 70 -1.35 3.79 5.68
C HIS A 70 -2.48 4.23 6.61
N PRO A 71 -3.44 5.05 6.12
CA PRO A 71 -4.60 5.41 6.93
C PRO A 71 -5.56 4.23 7.05
N ARG A 72 -6.37 4.23 8.11
CA ARG A 72 -7.46 3.26 8.24
C ARG A 72 -8.45 3.42 7.09
N ILE A 73 -9.02 2.31 6.65
CA ILE A 73 -10.12 2.36 5.67
C ILE A 73 -11.30 3.08 6.32
N GLY A 74 -11.77 4.14 5.67
CA GLY A 74 -12.87 4.97 6.19
C GLY A 74 -12.42 6.22 6.91
N ASP A 75 -11.15 6.30 7.33
CA ASP A 75 -10.58 7.53 7.87
C ASP A 75 -10.26 8.51 6.74
N ARG A 76 -10.06 9.77 7.10
CA ARG A 76 -9.70 10.80 6.13
C ARG A 76 -8.35 10.47 5.50
N PRO A 77 -8.29 10.31 4.15
CA PRO A 77 -7.02 10.02 3.49
C PRO A 77 -6.02 11.17 3.65
N THR A 78 -4.73 10.82 3.77
CA THR A 78 -3.65 11.79 4.02
C THR A 78 -2.88 12.20 2.77
N GLY A 79 -3.19 11.61 1.61
CA GLY A 79 -2.50 11.92 0.36
C GLY A 79 -3.32 11.55 -0.87
N ALA A 80 -2.83 11.95 -2.03
CA ALA A 80 -3.53 11.72 -3.30
C ALA A 80 -3.69 10.23 -3.62
N ASP A 81 -2.69 9.42 -3.33
CA ASP A 81 -2.76 7.97 -3.56
C ASP A 81 -3.83 7.34 -2.69
N SER A 82 -3.84 7.65 -1.39
CA SER A 82 -4.85 7.13 -0.45
C SER A 82 -6.25 7.60 -0.84
N SER A 83 -6.40 8.86 -1.27
CA SER A 83 -7.69 9.38 -1.71
C SER A 83 -8.23 8.63 -2.93
N ARG A 84 -7.37 8.34 -3.90
CA ARG A 84 -7.77 7.55 -5.08
C ARG A 84 -8.16 6.13 -4.70
N GLU A 85 -7.36 5.50 -3.85
CA GLU A 85 -7.55 4.11 -3.43
C GLU A 85 -8.83 3.93 -2.65
N GLN A 86 -9.23 4.92 -1.85
CA GLN A 86 -10.44 4.86 -1.04
C GLN A 86 -11.62 5.64 -1.63
N ALA A 87 -11.60 5.94 -2.93
CA ALA A 87 -12.65 6.74 -3.55
C ALA A 87 -14.05 6.13 -3.37
N GLY A 88 -14.16 4.80 -3.37
CA GLY A 88 -15.44 4.10 -3.14
C GLY A 88 -16.00 4.27 -1.74
N VAL A 89 -15.14 4.56 -0.75
CA VAL A 89 -15.56 4.80 0.64
C VAL A 89 -16.06 6.24 0.82
N ALA A 90 -15.47 7.19 0.10
CA ALA A 90 -15.79 8.61 0.25
C ALA A 90 -17.27 8.92 0.01
N THR A 91 -17.92 8.15 -0.88
CA THR A 91 -19.34 8.33 -1.23
C THR A 91 -20.29 7.43 -0.43
N ALA A 92 -19.76 6.64 0.49
CA ALA A 92 -20.56 5.69 1.27
C ALA A 92 -21.49 6.40 2.27
N SER A 93 -22.58 5.75 2.63
CA SER A 93 -23.49 6.26 3.67
C SER A 93 -22.80 6.29 5.03
N MET A 94 -23.36 7.09 5.95
CA MET A 94 -22.84 7.17 7.32
C MET A 94 -22.97 5.85 8.07
N ASP A 95 -24.02 5.07 7.77
CA ASP A 95 -24.22 3.78 8.43
C ASP A 95 -23.12 2.78 8.11
N ILE A 96 -22.76 2.65 6.83
CA ILE A 96 -21.69 1.72 6.44
C ILE A 96 -20.33 2.21 6.95
N LYS A 97 -20.10 3.51 6.99
CA LYS A 97 -18.87 4.07 7.57
C LYS A 97 -18.76 3.77 9.06
N ALA A 98 -19.87 3.83 9.79
CA ALA A 98 -19.92 3.47 11.20
C ALA A 98 -19.61 1.99 11.42
N GLU A 99 -20.16 1.11 10.58
CA GLU A 99 -19.86 -0.32 10.63
C GLU A 99 -18.40 -0.61 10.32
N LEU A 100 -17.82 0.10 9.35
CA LEU A 100 -16.40 -0.01 9.05
C LEU A 100 -15.54 0.41 10.24
N ALA A 101 -15.90 1.50 10.93
CA ALA A 101 -15.17 1.97 12.09
C ALA A 101 -15.16 0.96 13.23
N VAL A 102 -16.31 0.32 13.49
CA VAL A 102 -16.43 -0.73 14.51
C VAL A 102 -15.58 -1.95 14.12
N ALA A 103 -15.68 -2.39 12.87
CA ALA A 103 -14.93 -3.54 12.38
C ALA A 103 -13.43 -3.28 12.36
N ASN A 104 -13.00 -2.08 12.01
CA ASN A 104 -11.59 -1.66 12.07
C ASN A 104 -11.03 -1.78 13.49
N ARG A 105 -11.79 -1.33 14.48
CA ARG A 105 -11.36 -1.44 15.89
C ARG A 105 -11.23 -2.90 16.32
N ALA A 106 -12.21 -3.72 15.97
CA ALA A 106 -12.15 -5.14 16.27
C ALA A 106 -10.94 -5.81 15.63
N TYR A 107 -10.62 -5.42 14.39
CA TYR A 107 -9.46 -5.94 13.67
C TYR A 107 -8.15 -5.54 14.38
N GLU A 108 -8.01 -4.25 14.72
CA GLU A 108 -6.80 -3.76 15.37
C GLU A 108 -6.61 -4.36 16.77
N GLU A 109 -7.68 -4.57 17.51
CA GLU A 109 -7.62 -5.23 18.82
C GLU A 109 -7.17 -6.68 18.69
N ARG A 110 -7.63 -7.39 17.65
CA ARG A 110 -7.29 -8.78 17.42
C ARG A 110 -5.85 -8.95 16.91
N PHE A 111 -5.45 -8.15 15.94
CA PHE A 111 -4.19 -8.36 15.21
C PHE A 111 -3.05 -7.41 15.58
N GLY A 112 -3.35 -6.30 16.23
CA GLY A 112 -2.35 -5.34 16.68
C GLY A 112 -1.79 -4.42 15.61
N HIS A 113 -2.41 -4.40 14.42
CA HIS A 113 -2.03 -3.48 13.34
C HIS A 113 -3.26 -3.05 12.55
N VAL A 114 -3.12 -2.04 11.71
CA VAL A 114 -4.21 -1.53 10.89
C VAL A 114 -4.68 -2.58 9.87
N TYR A 115 -5.99 -2.58 9.60
CA TYR A 115 -6.55 -3.37 8.50
C TYR A 115 -6.08 -2.78 7.16
N LEU A 116 -5.28 -3.55 6.43
CA LEU A 116 -4.73 -3.15 5.14
C LEU A 116 -5.36 -3.99 4.02
N VAL A 117 -5.87 -3.31 3.02
CA VAL A 117 -6.48 -3.93 1.85
C VAL A 117 -6.24 -3.02 0.65
N CYS A 118 -6.01 -3.62 -0.53
CA CYS A 118 -5.99 -2.86 -1.77
C CYS A 118 -7.43 -2.43 -2.10
N ALA A 119 -7.75 -1.18 -1.76
CA ALA A 119 -9.12 -0.65 -1.83
C ALA A 119 -9.52 -0.18 -3.24
N THR A 120 -8.57 -0.07 -4.16
CA THR A 120 -8.81 0.41 -5.51
C THR A 120 -9.93 -0.39 -6.20
N GLY A 121 -10.94 0.32 -6.69
CA GLY A 121 -12.07 -0.30 -7.38
C GLY A 121 -13.09 -1.00 -6.50
N LYS A 122 -12.96 -0.90 -5.17
CA LYS A 122 -13.89 -1.54 -4.23
C LYS A 122 -14.74 -0.51 -3.51
N ASP A 123 -16.01 -0.82 -3.29
CA ASP A 123 -16.89 0.03 -2.50
C ASP A 123 -16.81 -0.33 -1.01
N ALA A 124 -17.47 0.46 -0.18
CA ALA A 124 -17.42 0.29 1.27
C ALA A 124 -18.01 -1.04 1.73
N TYR A 125 -19.04 -1.55 1.05
CA TYR A 125 -19.66 -2.83 1.37
C TYR A 125 -18.70 -3.98 1.11
N GLU A 126 -18.00 -3.94 -0.01
CA GLU A 126 -16.97 -4.94 -0.35
C GLU A 126 -15.83 -4.93 0.67
N LEU A 127 -15.35 -3.74 1.02
CA LEU A 127 -14.26 -3.59 1.99
C LEU A 127 -14.65 -4.10 3.36
N LEU A 128 -15.89 -3.84 3.79
CA LEU A 128 -16.41 -4.34 5.06
C LEU A 128 -16.55 -5.88 5.05
N ALA A 129 -17.06 -6.44 3.95
CA ALA A 129 -17.19 -7.89 3.81
C ALA A 129 -15.83 -8.59 3.86
N ILE A 130 -14.83 -8.03 3.18
CA ILE A 130 -13.45 -8.56 3.22
C ILE A 130 -12.89 -8.51 4.64
N LEU A 131 -13.06 -7.37 5.32
CA LEU A 131 -12.60 -7.21 6.70
C LEU A 131 -13.20 -8.26 7.62
N ARG A 132 -14.52 -8.43 7.55
CA ARG A 132 -15.23 -9.42 8.38
C ARG A 132 -14.75 -10.84 8.11
N SER A 133 -14.48 -11.19 6.86
CA SER A 133 -13.94 -12.51 6.54
C SER A 133 -12.55 -12.72 7.10
N ARG A 134 -11.73 -11.66 7.12
CA ARG A 134 -10.35 -11.72 7.63
C ARG A 134 -10.28 -11.74 9.15
N LEU A 135 -11.30 -11.25 9.85
CA LEU A 135 -11.35 -11.28 11.32
C LEU A 135 -11.28 -12.70 11.89
N THR A 136 -11.66 -13.71 11.11
CA THR A 136 -11.63 -15.12 11.53
C THR A 136 -10.30 -15.82 11.24
N ASN A 137 -9.40 -15.17 10.53
CA ASN A 137 -8.08 -15.75 10.26
C ASN A 137 -7.25 -15.82 11.54
N ASP A 138 -6.34 -16.80 11.62
CA ASP A 138 -5.33 -16.78 12.68
C ASP A 138 -4.32 -15.66 12.38
N PRO A 139 -3.56 -15.19 13.39
CA PRO A 139 -2.64 -14.06 13.20
C PRO A 139 -1.57 -14.27 12.14
N GLU A 140 -1.05 -15.48 12.01
CA GLU A 140 -0.03 -15.79 11.00
C GLU A 140 -0.58 -15.71 9.59
N THR A 141 -1.74 -16.32 9.36
CA THR A 141 -2.44 -16.25 8.07
C THR A 141 -2.77 -14.81 7.71
N GLU A 142 -3.30 -14.05 8.68
CA GLU A 142 -3.67 -12.66 8.44
C GLU A 142 -2.45 -11.79 8.10
N ARG A 143 -1.31 -12.06 8.73
CA ARG A 143 -0.07 -11.35 8.42
C ARG A 143 0.36 -11.58 6.96
N GLN A 144 0.22 -12.81 6.47
CA GLN A 144 0.50 -13.14 5.07
C GLN A 144 -0.47 -12.46 4.11
N VAL A 145 -1.76 -12.44 4.44
CA VAL A 145 -2.78 -11.73 3.64
C VAL A 145 -2.46 -10.23 3.57
N MET A 146 -2.13 -9.63 4.70
CA MET A 146 -1.77 -8.21 4.77
C MET A 146 -0.55 -7.90 3.89
N ARG A 147 0.49 -8.74 3.92
CA ARG A 147 1.68 -8.56 3.06
C ARG A 147 1.32 -8.64 1.58
N ALA A 148 0.42 -9.55 1.20
CA ALA A 148 -0.03 -9.68 -0.18
C ALA A 148 -0.80 -8.42 -0.63
N GLU A 149 -1.63 -7.85 0.24
CA GLU A 149 -2.35 -6.61 -0.05
C GLU A 149 -1.38 -5.42 -0.16
N LEU A 150 -0.38 -5.36 0.69
CA LEU A 150 0.66 -4.33 0.62
C LEU A 150 1.39 -4.40 -0.74
N ALA A 151 1.72 -5.60 -1.20
CA ALA A 151 2.36 -5.80 -2.50
C ALA A 151 1.49 -5.27 -3.65
N LYS A 152 0.18 -5.50 -3.59
CA LYS A 152 -0.77 -4.99 -4.60
C LYS A 152 -0.81 -3.46 -4.62
N ILE A 153 -0.86 -2.83 -3.45
CA ILE A 153 -0.88 -1.37 -3.32
C ILE A 153 0.42 -0.78 -3.89
N ASN A 154 1.55 -1.34 -3.50
CA ASN A 154 2.85 -0.88 -3.96
C ASN A 154 2.99 -1.00 -5.49
N ARG A 155 2.48 -2.09 -6.07
CA ARG A 155 2.51 -2.31 -7.52
C ARG A 155 1.73 -1.21 -8.27
N ILE A 156 0.56 -0.87 -7.77
CA ILE A 156 -0.26 0.19 -8.38
C ILE A 156 0.46 1.54 -8.31
N ARG A 157 1.03 1.87 -7.15
CA ARG A 157 1.74 3.14 -6.95
C ARG A 157 3.01 3.22 -7.82
N LEU A 158 3.76 2.12 -7.91
CA LEU A 158 4.93 2.04 -8.78
C LEU A 158 4.55 2.18 -10.25
N GLY A 159 3.43 1.58 -10.67
CA GLY A 159 2.93 1.72 -12.03
C GLY A 159 2.69 3.17 -12.41
N ARG A 160 2.14 3.96 -11.49
CA ARG A 160 1.96 5.40 -11.69
C ARG A 160 3.31 6.12 -11.78
N LEU A 161 4.25 5.77 -10.90
CA LEU A 161 5.57 6.44 -10.84
C LEU A 161 6.38 6.20 -12.11
N VAL A 162 6.47 4.97 -12.59
CA VAL A 162 7.31 4.64 -13.75
C VAL A 162 6.56 4.70 -15.08
N GLY A 163 5.29 5.08 -15.06
CA GLY A 163 4.56 5.46 -16.27
C GLY A 163 4.12 4.33 -17.18
N ASP A 164 3.94 3.15 -16.64
CA ASP A 164 3.54 1.99 -17.44
C ASP A 164 2.01 1.80 -17.44
N ASP A 165 1.36 2.22 -16.39
CA ASP A 165 -0.09 2.13 -16.24
C ASP A 165 -0.69 3.51 -16.52
N ALA A 166 -1.09 3.68 -17.73
CA ALA A 166 -1.76 4.92 -18.15
C ALA A 166 -3.19 4.98 -17.60
#